data_808c4c5d7d2ae190a6096285bced714c
#
_entry.id   808c4c5d7d2ae190a6096285bced714c
#
_cell.length_a   1.000
_cell.length_b   1.000
_cell.length_c   1.000
_cell.angle_alpha   90.00
_cell.angle_beta   90.00
_cell.angle_gamma   90.00
#
_symmetry.space_group_name_H-M   'P 1'
#
loop_
_entity.id
_entity.type
_entity.pdbx_description
1 polymer ?
#
loop_
_entity_poly.entity_id
_entity_poly.type
_entity_poly.pdbx_seq_one_letter_code
_entity_poly.pdbx_strand_id
1 'polypeptide(L)'
;MRFSYNWFHEFVPFTQNPTELADLLTHIGHNVDSVTQVGGGWTKVVVGAVIECEHLAGSDHLTLCRIDVGSGEPLAIVCGAPNVAPGQVVPVALVDAELPGGLKIGERKVKGVLSRGMICSERELGLSTEGAGIMVLDRFQKPTALPSPWKLGVPLEDYIGKRDWIYDVEITINRGDCLSHLGLAREIAGATGLPLTLPAIELIESEKLTSDRVSVDIIVPECCPRYSARMITGVNIAPSPYWLQERLRNLGLRPISNVVDVTNYVMLELGHPLHAFDYHLIPDGLIIVRNATSGERFATLDGKEHTLAGSDLLIADKRGGIALAGVMGGLNSEIKADTHDVLLECAVFERTSVRFTSRDRGVSSESSHRFER
;
A
#
# COMPACT_ATOMS: atom_id res chain seq x y z
N MET A 1 -0.13 -15.19 7.41
CA MET A 1 -0.35 -13.74 7.20
C MET A 1 0.97 -13.00 7.36
N ARG A 2 1.22 -11.94 6.53
CA ARG A 2 2.53 -11.27 6.54
C ARG A 2 2.54 -10.03 7.42
N PHE A 3 3.65 -9.84 8.16
CA PHE A 3 3.87 -8.72 9.06
C PHE A 3 5.28 -8.15 8.92
N SER A 4 5.42 -6.84 9.08
CA SER A 4 6.68 -6.12 8.99
C SER A 4 7.29 -5.94 10.38
N TYR A 5 8.57 -6.30 10.53
CA TYR A 5 9.36 -6.06 11.73
C TYR A 5 9.48 -4.57 12.05
N ASN A 6 9.76 -3.75 11.05
CA ASN A 6 9.90 -2.30 11.23
C ASN A 6 8.56 -1.66 11.63
N TRP A 7 7.42 -2.19 11.14
CA TRP A 7 6.13 -1.66 11.52
C TRP A 7 5.76 -2.00 12.98
N PHE A 8 6.18 -3.15 13.50
CA PHE A 8 6.03 -3.44 14.92
C PHE A 8 6.78 -2.45 15.81
N HIS A 9 7.95 -1.97 15.39
CA HIS A 9 8.73 -0.95 16.11
C HIS A 9 8.03 0.40 16.21
N GLU A 10 7.09 0.70 15.32
CA GLU A 10 6.27 1.91 15.42
C GLU A 10 5.29 1.85 16.61
N PHE A 11 4.94 0.63 17.05
CA PHE A 11 4.04 0.39 18.18
C PHE A 11 4.76 0.05 19.48
N VAL A 12 5.86 -0.71 19.44
CA VAL A 12 6.53 -1.24 20.63
C VAL A 12 8.04 -1.10 20.46
N PRO A 13 8.75 -0.45 21.43
CA PRO A 13 10.20 -0.23 21.36
C PRO A 13 10.99 -1.47 21.84
N PHE A 14 10.77 -2.65 21.29
CA PHE A 14 11.47 -3.87 21.63
C PHE A 14 12.91 -3.88 21.06
N THR A 15 13.80 -4.72 21.62
CA THR A 15 15.21 -4.81 21.24
C THR A 15 15.60 -6.14 20.61
N GLN A 16 14.66 -7.08 20.54
CA GLN A 16 14.86 -8.38 19.91
C GLN A 16 15.22 -8.21 18.44
N ASN A 17 16.24 -8.91 17.98
CA ASN A 17 16.54 -8.99 16.57
C ASN A 17 15.45 -9.80 15.82
N PRO A 18 15.42 -9.80 14.47
CA PRO A 18 14.35 -10.46 13.73
C PRO A 18 14.16 -11.95 14.05
N THR A 19 15.23 -12.68 14.34
CA THR A 19 15.14 -14.11 14.71
C THR A 19 14.59 -14.27 16.13
N GLU A 20 15.09 -13.50 17.08
CA GLU A 20 14.61 -13.51 18.46
C GLU A 20 13.12 -13.12 18.57
N LEU A 21 12.66 -12.18 17.73
CA LEU A 21 11.24 -11.82 17.69
C LEU A 21 10.39 -12.96 17.11
N ALA A 22 10.88 -13.68 16.09
CA ALA A 22 10.20 -14.85 15.55
C ALA A 22 10.04 -15.95 16.61
N ASP A 23 11.10 -16.20 17.38
CA ASP A 23 11.08 -17.15 18.48
C ASP A 23 10.09 -16.72 19.58
N LEU A 24 10.07 -15.42 19.92
CA LEU A 24 9.12 -14.88 20.89
C LEU A 24 7.68 -15.05 20.43
N LEU A 25 7.34 -14.68 19.20
CA LEU A 25 6.00 -14.84 18.63
C LEU A 25 5.56 -16.30 18.66
N THR A 26 6.43 -17.22 18.27
CA THR A 26 6.16 -18.65 18.30
C THR A 26 5.92 -19.15 19.74
N HIS A 27 6.71 -18.70 20.71
CA HIS A 27 6.57 -19.06 22.13
C HIS A 27 5.23 -18.61 22.74
N ILE A 28 4.72 -17.46 22.31
CA ILE A 28 3.42 -16.94 22.80
C ILE A 28 2.23 -17.45 21.99
N GLY A 29 2.45 -18.39 21.05
CA GLY A 29 1.38 -19.10 20.35
C GLY A 29 1.08 -18.62 18.94
N HIS A 30 1.95 -17.77 18.36
CA HIS A 30 1.87 -17.31 16.97
C HIS A 30 2.99 -17.94 16.15
N ASN A 31 2.74 -19.08 15.50
CA ASN A 31 3.73 -19.79 14.73
C ASN A 31 4.27 -18.93 13.58
N VAL A 32 5.59 -18.75 13.51
CA VAL A 32 6.27 -18.04 12.42
C VAL A 32 6.81 -19.05 11.43
N ASP A 33 6.19 -19.16 10.26
CA ASP A 33 6.57 -20.10 9.21
C ASP A 33 7.85 -19.68 8.51
N SER A 34 8.07 -18.40 8.31
CA SER A 34 9.27 -17.85 7.69
C SER A 34 9.53 -16.40 8.06
N VAL A 35 10.82 -16.03 7.99
CA VAL A 35 11.28 -14.63 8.09
C VAL A 35 12.08 -14.31 6.84
N THR A 36 11.61 -13.35 6.04
CA THR A 36 12.26 -12.97 4.78
C THR A 36 12.72 -11.53 4.84
N GLN A 37 14.02 -11.30 4.59
CA GLN A 37 14.53 -9.94 4.46
C GLN A 37 14.09 -9.32 3.14
N VAL A 38 13.60 -8.08 3.19
CA VAL A 38 13.23 -7.25 2.04
C VAL A 38 13.93 -5.90 2.14
N GLY A 39 14.03 -5.20 1.03
CA GLY A 39 14.72 -3.92 0.98
C GLY A 39 16.21 -3.98 1.30
N GLY A 40 16.91 -2.85 1.20
CA GLY A 40 18.34 -2.79 1.33
C GLY A 40 19.07 -3.63 0.27
N GLY A 41 20.31 -4.03 0.59
CA GLY A 41 21.12 -4.88 -0.32
C GLY A 41 21.90 -4.09 -1.35
N TRP A 42 21.92 -2.77 -1.23
CA TRP A 42 22.82 -1.89 -1.96
C TRP A 42 23.70 -1.07 -1.04
N THR A 43 24.83 -0.62 -1.57
CA THR A 43 25.71 0.35 -0.91
C THR A 43 25.97 1.52 -1.84
N LYS A 44 26.28 2.69 -1.30
CA LYS A 44 26.66 3.88 -2.09
C LYS A 44 25.63 4.25 -3.17
N VAL A 45 24.34 4.04 -2.94
CA VAL A 45 23.26 4.55 -3.77
C VAL A 45 22.72 5.80 -3.12
N VAL A 46 22.74 6.93 -3.84
CA VAL A 46 22.36 8.24 -3.34
C VAL A 46 21.28 8.88 -4.22
N VAL A 47 20.65 9.90 -3.68
CA VAL A 47 19.73 10.75 -4.45
C VAL A 47 20.53 11.70 -5.33
N GLY A 48 20.22 11.76 -6.63
CA GLY A 48 20.81 12.69 -7.59
C GLY A 48 19.77 13.42 -8.42
N ALA A 49 20.14 14.56 -8.98
CA ALA A 49 19.32 15.32 -9.92
C ALA A 49 19.94 15.31 -11.32
N VAL A 50 19.14 15.04 -12.33
CA VAL A 50 19.54 15.11 -13.73
C VAL A 50 19.56 16.56 -14.16
N ILE A 51 20.75 17.12 -14.42
CA ILE A 51 20.92 18.52 -14.85
C ILE A 51 20.73 18.63 -16.36
N GLU A 52 21.43 17.80 -17.10
CA GLU A 52 21.50 17.84 -18.58
C GLU A 52 21.49 16.41 -19.14
N CYS A 53 20.91 16.26 -20.32
CA CYS A 53 20.91 15.05 -21.10
C CYS A 53 21.24 15.35 -22.55
N GLU A 54 22.27 14.70 -23.11
CA GLU A 54 22.66 14.82 -24.51
C GLU A 54 22.71 13.42 -25.15
N HIS A 55 22.25 13.31 -26.39
CA HIS A 55 22.40 12.08 -27.15
C HIS A 55 23.89 11.76 -27.39
N LEU A 56 24.28 10.53 -27.07
CA LEU A 56 25.67 10.12 -27.25
C LEU A 56 25.95 9.85 -28.74
N ALA A 57 26.93 10.55 -29.30
CA ALA A 57 27.31 10.41 -30.70
C ALA A 57 27.60 8.94 -31.08
N GLY A 58 26.95 8.48 -32.16
CA GLY A 58 27.10 7.11 -32.66
C GLY A 58 26.26 6.06 -31.89
N SER A 59 25.22 6.48 -31.18
CA SER A 59 24.24 5.56 -30.58
C SER A 59 22.81 6.12 -30.68
N ASP A 60 21.86 5.30 -31.04
CA ASP A 60 20.44 5.69 -31.17
C ASP A 60 19.68 5.63 -29.83
N HIS A 61 20.27 5.04 -28.79
CA HIS A 61 19.58 4.79 -27.52
C HIS A 61 20.39 5.17 -26.26
N LEU A 62 21.63 5.70 -26.43
CA LEU A 62 22.44 6.11 -25.28
C LEU A 62 22.42 7.62 -25.11
N THR A 63 22.25 8.03 -23.86
CA THR A 63 22.22 9.43 -23.44
C THR A 63 23.33 9.68 -22.45
N LEU A 64 24.14 10.73 -22.67
CA LEU A 64 25.07 11.24 -21.68
C LEU A 64 24.33 12.19 -20.75
N CYS A 65 24.28 11.85 -19.48
CA CYS A 65 23.62 12.65 -18.45
C CYS A 65 24.66 13.30 -17.53
N ARG A 66 24.41 14.55 -17.14
CA ARG A 66 25.14 15.24 -16.06
C ARG A 66 24.25 15.22 -14.82
N ILE A 67 24.75 14.60 -13.75
CA ILE A 67 23.98 14.31 -12.53
C ILE A 67 24.62 15.05 -11.36
N ASP A 68 23.86 15.90 -10.69
CA ASP A 68 24.24 16.47 -9.41
C ASP A 68 23.90 15.50 -8.28
N VAL A 69 24.91 15.10 -7.53
CA VAL A 69 24.78 14.25 -6.32
C VAL A 69 25.21 15.01 -5.06
N GLY A 70 25.18 16.35 -5.08
CA GLY A 70 25.54 17.18 -3.92
C GLY A 70 27.04 17.23 -3.61
N SER A 71 27.91 16.71 -4.49
CA SER A 71 29.37 16.69 -4.30
C SER A 71 30.11 17.91 -4.86
N GLY A 72 29.39 18.86 -5.45
CA GLY A 72 29.91 20.09 -6.06
C GLY A 72 30.21 19.97 -7.56
N GLU A 73 30.74 18.84 -8.03
CA GLU A 73 30.92 18.58 -9.48
C GLU A 73 29.92 17.54 -9.97
N PRO A 74 29.15 17.83 -11.04
CA PRO A 74 28.23 16.89 -11.62
C PRO A 74 28.93 15.64 -12.20
N LEU A 75 28.38 14.48 -11.95
CA LEU A 75 28.87 13.21 -12.50
C LEU A 75 28.42 13.05 -13.95
N ALA A 76 29.35 12.60 -14.81
CA ALA A 76 29.01 12.15 -16.16
C ALA A 76 28.59 10.67 -16.11
N ILE A 77 27.35 10.37 -16.50
CA ILE A 77 26.79 9.01 -16.50
C ILE A 77 26.15 8.74 -17.86
N VAL A 78 26.50 7.63 -18.49
CA VAL A 78 25.85 7.18 -19.73
C VAL A 78 24.67 6.30 -19.36
N CYS A 79 23.48 6.69 -19.80
CA CYS A 79 22.22 6.01 -19.54
C CYS A 79 21.61 5.47 -20.84
N GLY A 80 21.10 4.24 -20.81
CA GLY A 80 20.40 3.61 -21.93
C GLY A 80 18.88 3.59 -21.77
N ALA A 81 18.35 4.17 -20.71
CA ALA A 81 16.92 4.16 -20.44
C ALA A 81 16.18 5.23 -21.25
N PRO A 82 15.02 4.92 -21.83
CA PRO A 82 14.28 5.84 -22.70
C PRO A 82 13.58 6.98 -21.96
N ASN A 83 13.45 6.87 -20.63
CA ASN A 83 12.69 7.80 -19.80
C ASN A 83 13.55 8.79 -19.01
N VAL A 84 14.87 8.85 -19.25
CA VAL A 84 15.75 9.84 -18.60
C VAL A 84 15.55 11.21 -19.22
N ALA A 85 15.37 12.24 -18.38
CA ALA A 85 15.19 13.62 -18.81
C ALA A 85 15.77 14.63 -17.79
N PRO A 86 16.18 15.84 -18.25
CA PRO A 86 16.59 16.90 -17.34
C PRO A 86 15.50 17.27 -16.33
N GLY A 87 15.90 17.64 -15.11
CA GLY A 87 15.00 18.04 -14.02
C GLY A 87 14.48 16.89 -13.17
N GLN A 88 14.74 15.64 -13.55
CA GLN A 88 14.33 14.47 -12.76
C GLN A 88 15.23 14.28 -11.54
N VAL A 89 14.61 13.83 -10.42
CA VAL A 89 15.33 13.30 -9.25
C VAL A 89 15.36 11.77 -9.36
N VAL A 90 16.56 11.19 -9.24
CA VAL A 90 16.81 9.79 -9.56
C VAL A 90 17.75 9.13 -8.54
N PRO A 91 17.65 7.80 -8.34
CA PRO A 91 18.67 7.06 -7.60
C PRO A 91 19.93 6.89 -8.43
N VAL A 92 21.07 7.17 -7.82
CA VAL A 92 22.39 7.10 -8.46
C VAL A 92 23.31 6.17 -7.66
N ALA A 93 23.70 5.07 -8.28
CA ALA A 93 24.74 4.20 -7.77
C ALA A 93 26.10 4.81 -8.12
N LEU A 94 26.87 5.19 -7.09
CA LEU A 94 28.22 5.76 -7.23
C LEU A 94 29.24 4.66 -7.60
N VAL A 95 30.44 5.07 -7.93
CA VAL A 95 31.55 4.13 -8.14
C VAL A 95 31.78 3.30 -6.85
N ASP A 96 32.04 2.00 -6.99
CA ASP A 96 32.11 0.97 -5.95
C ASP A 96 30.78 0.73 -5.22
N ALA A 97 29.65 1.17 -5.74
CA ALA A 97 28.36 0.72 -5.24
C ALA A 97 28.18 -0.77 -5.52
N GLU A 98 27.59 -1.47 -4.56
CA GLU A 98 27.09 -2.84 -4.74
C GLU A 98 25.56 -2.79 -4.78
N LEU A 99 24.98 -3.47 -5.78
CA LEU A 99 23.54 -3.58 -5.97
C LEU A 99 23.07 -5.02 -5.70
N PRO A 100 21.77 -5.26 -5.50
CA PRO A 100 21.20 -6.59 -5.34
C PRO A 100 21.68 -7.54 -6.46
N GLY A 101 21.96 -8.79 -6.09
CA GLY A 101 22.54 -9.77 -7.02
C GLY A 101 24.06 -9.66 -7.22
N GLY A 102 24.73 -8.79 -6.43
CA GLY A 102 26.21 -8.68 -6.44
C GLY A 102 26.77 -7.83 -7.59
N LEU A 103 25.93 -7.02 -8.25
CA LEU A 103 26.37 -6.11 -9.30
C LEU A 103 27.19 -4.97 -8.70
N LYS A 104 28.48 -4.90 -9.07
CA LYS A 104 29.40 -3.82 -8.66
C LYS A 104 29.48 -2.75 -9.74
N ILE A 105 29.33 -1.51 -9.32
CA ILE A 105 29.40 -0.34 -10.20
C ILE A 105 30.82 0.21 -10.23
N GLY A 106 31.41 0.21 -11.41
CA GLY A 106 32.75 0.79 -11.65
C GLY A 106 32.71 1.91 -12.68
N GLU A 107 33.83 2.63 -12.79
CA GLU A 107 34.03 3.52 -13.93
C GLU A 107 34.10 2.70 -15.23
N ARG A 108 33.33 3.10 -16.23
CA ARG A 108 33.31 2.43 -17.54
C ARG A 108 33.42 3.43 -18.68
N LYS A 109 34.26 3.12 -19.66
CA LYS A 109 34.34 3.89 -20.90
C LYS A 109 33.32 3.36 -21.91
N VAL A 110 32.27 4.16 -22.17
CA VAL A 110 31.21 3.84 -23.11
C VAL A 110 31.30 4.76 -24.33
N LYS A 111 31.56 4.21 -25.50
CA LYS A 111 31.74 4.99 -26.75
C LYS A 111 32.69 6.19 -26.61
N GLY A 112 33.77 6.01 -25.86
CA GLY A 112 34.79 7.09 -25.66
C GLY A 112 34.53 8.00 -24.46
N VAL A 113 33.35 8.00 -23.87
CA VAL A 113 32.98 8.80 -22.71
C VAL A 113 33.13 7.97 -21.44
N LEU A 114 33.73 8.55 -20.41
CA LEU A 114 33.89 7.91 -19.10
C LEU A 114 32.60 8.10 -18.30
N SER A 115 31.87 6.99 -18.03
CA SER A 115 30.71 6.96 -17.14
C SER A 115 31.14 6.66 -15.71
N ARG A 116 30.78 7.53 -14.76
CA ARG A 116 31.15 7.45 -13.33
C ARG A 116 29.96 7.15 -12.45
N GLY A 117 29.39 5.97 -12.60
CA GLY A 117 28.21 5.53 -11.87
C GLY A 117 27.09 5.04 -12.77
N MET A 118 25.93 4.81 -12.17
CA MET A 118 24.75 4.32 -12.88
C MET A 118 23.48 4.95 -12.29
N ILE A 119 22.56 5.40 -13.16
CA ILE A 119 21.20 5.74 -12.75
C ILE A 119 20.40 4.44 -12.68
N CYS A 120 19.77 4.15 -11.53
CA CYS A 120 19.17 2.85 -11.26
C CYS A 120 17.69 2.80 -11.63
N SER A 121 17.25 1.63 -12.09
CA SER A 121 15.85 1.22 -12.17
C SER A 121 15.39 0.61 -10.85
N GLU A 122 14.07 0.48 -10.65
CA GLU A 122 13.51 -0.24 -9.49
C GLU A 122 13.99 -1.70 -9.44
N ARG A 123 14.11 -2.34 -10.60
CA ARG A 123 14.59 -3.73 -10.69
C ARG A 123 16.04 -3.89 -10.24
N GLU A 124 16.92 -2.98 -10.63
CA GLU A 124 18.33 -3.01 -10.21
C GLU A 124 18.50 -2.79 -8.71
N LEU A 125 17.57 -2.04 -8.11
CA LEU A 125 17.50 -1.84 -6.66
C LEU A 125 16.75 -2.98 -5.93
N GLY A 126 16.20 -3.96 -6.66
CA GLY A 126 15.42 -5.05 -6.05
C GLY A 126 14.07 -4.61 -5.46
N LEU A 127 13.56 -3.44 -5.85
CA LEU A 127 12.31 -2.87 -5.35
C LEU A 127 11.09 -3.32 -6.15
N SER A 128 11.28 -3.76 -7.39
CA SER A 128 10.23 -4.23 -8.30
C SER A 128 10.81 -5.19 -9.32
N THR A 129 9.96 -5.94 -10.02
CA THR A 129 10.32 -6.73 -11.20
C THR A 129 10.34 -5.89 -12.48
N GLU A 130 9.81 -4.67 -12.44
CA GLU A 130 9.78 -3.75 -13.58
C GLU A 130 11.15 -3.11 -13.84
N GLY A 131 11.60 -3.13 -15.09
CA GLY A 131 12.92 -2.62 -15.48
C GLY A 131 12.91 -1.88 -16.82
N ALA A 132 11.74 -1.37 -17.24
CA ALA A 132 11.59 -0.70 -18.54
C ALA A 132 12.24 0.69 -18.62
N GLY A 133 12.80 1.23 -17.53
CA GLY A 133 13.44 2.54 -17.48
C GLY A 133 14.10 2.79 -16.14
N ILE A 134 14.65 3.99 -15.95
CA ILE A 134 15.14 4.43 -14.65
C ILE A 134 14.00 4.70 -13.68
N MET A 135 14.28 4.55 -12.39
CA MET A 135 13.41 5.02 -11.32
C MET A 135 13.45 6.55 -11.24
N VAL A 136 12.28 7.19 -11.19
CA VAL A 136 12.14 8.64 -11.04
C VAL A 136 11.50 8.93 -9.69
N LEU A 137 12.25 9.60 -8.79
CA LEU A 137 11.86 9.78 -7.39
C LEU A 137 10.81 10.87 -7.19
N ASP A 138 10.82 11.91 -8.01
CA ASP A 138 9.88 13.03 -7.93
C ASP A 138 8.43 12.62 -8.24
N ARG A 139 8.20 11.53 -8.97
CA ARG A 139 6.84 10.95 -9.10
C ARG A 139 6.23 10.47 -7.77
N PHE A 140 7.07 10.30 -6.75
CA PHE A 140 6.66 9.90 -5.41
C PHE A 140 6.48 11.08 -4.45
N GLN A 141 6.60 12.32 -4.93
CA GLN A 141 6.35 13.50 -4.10
C GLN A 141 4.88 13.62 -3.74
N LYS A 142 4.62 14.08 -2.51
CA LYS A 142 3.27 14.50 -2.13
C LYS A 142 2.85 15.67 -3.02
N PRO A 143 1.60 15.69 -3.54
CA PRO A 143 1.11 16.81 -4.37
C PRO A 143 0.97 18.15 -3.61
N THR A 144 1.28 18.21 -2.33
CA THR A 144 1.16 19.41 -1.50
C THR A 144 2.51 20.09 -1.37
N ALA A 145 2.64 21.25 -1.96
CA ALA A 145 3.46 22.47 -1.72
C ALA A 145 4.65 22.44 -0.72
N LEU A 146 5.26 21.31 -0.44
CA LEU A 146 6.51 21.26 0.31
C LEU A 146 7.68 21.27 -0.67
N PRO A 147 8.79 21.96 -0.34
CA PRO A 147 10.02 21.84 -1.10
C PRO A 147 10.37 20.35 -1.25
N SER A 148 10.97 19.97 -2.38
CA SER A 148 11.36 18.58 -2.67
C SER A 148 11.89 17.91 -1.40
N PRO A 149 11.32 16.78 -0.94
CA PRO A 149 11.80 16.10 0.25
C PRO A 149 13.19 15.50 0.03
N TRP A 150 13.60 15.42 -1.25
CA TRP A 150 14.84 14.78 -1.67
C TRP A 150 16.03 15.71 -1.50
N LYS A 151 16.99 15.34 -0.65
CA LYS A 151 18.28 16.04 -0.54
C LYS A 151 19.30 15.30 -1.37
N LEU A 152 19.99 16.00 -2.26
CA LEU A 152 21.01 15.43 -3.14
C LEU A 152 22.19 14.89 -2.30
N GLY A 153 22.71 13.73 -2.70
CA GLY A 153 23.82 13.05 -2.04
C GLY A 153 23.47 12.28 -0.79
N VAL A 154 22.24 12.40 -0.29
CA VAL A 154 21.78 11.60 0.85
C VAL A 154 21.57 10.15 0.40
N PRO A 155 21.95 9.14 1.23
CA PRO A 155 21.68 7.74 0.93
C PRO A 155 20.21 7.50 0.58
N LEU A 156 19.97 6.74 -0.49
CA LEU A 156 18.60 6.44 -0.92
C LEU A 156 17.79 5.70 0.16
N GLU A 157 18.46 4.83 0.93
CA GLU A 157 17.85 4.04 1.99
C GLU A 157 17.25 4.87 3.14
N ASP A 158 17.65 6.16 3.25
CA ASP A 158 17.02 7.07 4.22
C ASP A 158 15.59 7.45 3.85
N TYR A 159 15.22 7.25 2.58
CA TYR A 159 13.91 7.60 2.04
C TYR A 159 13.07 6.40 1.64
N ILE A 160 13.68 5.41 0.98
CA ILE A 160 12.99 4.25 0.38
C ILE A 160 13.86 3.00 0.45
N GLY A 161 13.22 1.86 0.34
CA GLY A 161 13.91 0.57 0.30
C GLY A 161 14.62 0.25 1.61
N LYS A 162 14.15 0.75 2.74
CA LYS A 162 14.71 0.42 4.05
C LYS A 162 14.69 -1.09 4.24
N ARG A 163 15.79 -1.60 4.78
CA ARG A 163 15.84 -3.00 5.16
C ARG A 163 14.76 -3.33 6.17
N ASP A 164 13.97 -4.35 5.87
CA ASP A 164 12.91 -4.85 6.71
C ASP A 164 12.91 -6.38 6.72
N TRP A 165 12.22 -6.99 7.67
CA TRP A 165 12.00 -8.43 7.74
C TRP A 165 10.51 -8.70 7.79
N ILE A 166 10.07 -9.51 6.85
CA ILE A 166 8.67 -9.89 6.74
C ILE A 166 8.49 -11.28 7.33
N TYR A 167 7.65 -11.35 8.35
CA TYR A 167 7.23 -12.59 8.99
C TYR A 167 6.02 -13.14 8.27
N ASP A 168 6.02 -14.42 7.93
CA ASP A 168 4.79 -15.13 7.60
C ASP A 168 4.34 -15.87 8.87
N VAL A 169 3.20 -15.42 9.43
CA VAL A 169 2.70 -15.89 10.73
C VAL A 169 1.37 -16.60 10.53
N GLU A 170 1.26 -17.79 11.08
CA GLU A 170 0.00 -18.51 11.16
C GLU A 170 -0.86 -17.94 12.30
N ILE A 171 -1.96 -17.28 11.94
CA ILE A 171 -2.94 -16.78 12.91
C ILE A 171 -4.10 -17.79 13.01
N THR A 172 -4.26 -18.37 14.18
CA THR A 172 -5.32 -19.34 14.45
C THR A 172 -6.71 -18.70 14.38
N ILE A 173 -7.73 -19.49 14.07
CA ILE A 173 -9.09 -19.01 13.80
C ILE A 173 -9.74 -18.28 14.99
N ASN A 174 -9.29 -18.56 16.20
CA ASN A 174 -9.77 -17.94 17.44
C ASN A 174 -9.01 -16.65 17.82
N ARG A 175 -8.02 -16.22 17.02
CA ARG A 175 -7.21 -15.03 17.27
C ARG A 175 -7.43 -13.97 16.19
N GLY A 176 -8.69 -13.67 15.89
CA GLY A 176 -9.04 -12.57 14.96
C GLY A 176 -8.49 -11.21 15.38
N ASP A 177 -8.27 -11.00 16.68
CA ASP A 177 -7.60 -9.83 17.25
C ASP A 177 -6.15 -9.63 16.75
N CYS A 178 -5.48 -10.71 16.32
CA CYS A 178 -4.12 -10.71 15.82
C CYS A 178 -4.02 -10.60 14.28
N LEU A 179 -5.13 -10.36 13.56
CA LEU A 179 -5.13 -10.16 12.10
C LEU A 179 -4.71 -8.75 11.69
N SER A 180 -3.82 -8.11 12.49
CA SER A 180 -3.27 -6.77 12.22
C SER A 180 -1.93 -6.57 12.90
N HIS A 181 -1.17 -5.56 12.45
CA HIS A 181 0.09 -5.18 13.10
C HIS A 181 -0.13 -4.74 14.54
N LEU A 182 -1.16 -3.93 14.79
CA LEU A 182 -1.50 -3.49 16.15
C LEU A 182 -1.89 -4.67 17.05
N GLY A 183 -2.61 -5.67 16.50
CA GLY A 183 -3.00 -6.86 17.26
C GLY A 183 -1.79 -7.65 17.75
N LEU A 184 -0.86 -8.00 16.84
CA LEU A 184 0.38 -8.68 17.22
C LEU A 184 1.32 -7.79 18.05
N ALA A 185 1.35 -6.47 17.81
CA ALA A 185 2.11 -5.54 18.65
C ALA A 185 1.63 -5.56 20.11
N ARG A 186 0.33 -5.74 20.37
CA ARG A 186 -0.20 -5.94 21.74
C ARG A 186 0.34 -7.19 22.40
N GLU A 187 0.46 -8.28 21.63
CA GLU A 187 1.05 -9.54 22.10
C GLU A 187 2.55 -9.34 22.43
N ILE A 188 3.29 -8.67 21.54
CA ILE A 188 4.70 -8.34 21.78
C ILE A 188 4.86 -7.47 23.02
N ALA A 189 4.03 -6.43 23.17
CA ALA A 189 4.03 -5.56 24.33
C ALA A 189 3.74 -6.34 25.63
N GLY A 190 2.73 -7.22 25.61
CA GLY A 190 2.39 -8.09 26.74
C GLY A 190 3.51 -9.05 27.12
N ALA A 191 4.16 -9.67 26.14
CA ALA A 191 5.25 -10.63 26.36
C ALA A 191 6.55 -9.97 26.84
N THR A 192 6.82 -8.75 26.38
CA THR A 192 8.06 -8.02 26.74
C THR A 192 7.90 -7.09 27.95
N GLY A 193 6.67 -6.76 28.35
CA GLY A 193 6.37 -5.76 29.37
C GLY A 193 6.65 -4.31 28.92
N LEU A 194 6.84 -4.10 27.62
CA LEU A 194 7.13 -2.77 27.07
C LEU A 194 5.83 -1.99 26.76
N PRO A 195 5.90 -0.65 26.73
CA PRO A 195 4.73 0.16 26.43
C PRO A 195 4.29 0.01 24.99
N LEU A 196 2.96 0.01 24.77
CA LEU A 196 2.35 0.07 23.43
C LEU A 196 2.03 1.54 23.12
N THR A 197 2.50 2.02 21.99
CA THR A 197 2.21 3.36 21.46
C THR A 197 1.21 3.24 20.32
N LEU A 198 0.08 3.96 20.41
CA LEU A 198 -0.89 4.03 19.31
C LEU A 198 -0.54 5.19 18.37
N PRO A 199 -0.88 5.08 17.07
CA PRO A 199 -0.69 6.18 16.14
C PRO A 199 -1.43 7.44 16.61
N ALA A 200 -0.79 8.59 16.55
CA ALA A 200 -1.46 9.86 16.76
C ALA A 200 -2.37 10.16 15.56
N ILE A 201 -3.64 10.45 15.84
CA ILE A 201 -4.63 10.76 14.81
C ILE A 201 -5.03 12.23 14.96
N GLU A 202 -4.63 13.05 13.99
CA GLU A 202 -5.05 14.44 13.88
C GLU A 202 -5.98 14.57 12.68
N LEU A 203 -7.25 14.85 12.92
CA LEU A 203 -8.25 15.05 11.85
C LEU A 203 -8.53 16.54 11.68
N ILE A 204 -8.40 17.00 10.45
CA ILE A 204 -8.89 18.31 10.03
C ILE A 204 -10.25 18.10 9.39
N GLU A 205 -11.31 18.42 10.13
CA GLU A 205 -12.69 18.29 9.66
C GLU A 205 -13.20 19.60 9.10
N SER A 206 -14.08 19.52 8.08
CA SER A 206 -14.81 20.67 7.59
C SER A 206 -16.05 20.92 8.46
N GLU A 207 -16.66 22.11 8.33
CA GLU A 207 -17.92 22.44 9.01
C GLU A 207 -19.12 21.66 8.45
N LYS A 208 -18.98 21.03 7.28
CA LYS A 208 -20.06 20.27 6.63
C LYS A 208 -20.16 18.87 7.23
N LEU A 209 -21.34 18.51 7.69
CA LEU A 209 -21.57 17.19 8.28
C LEU A 209 -21.83 16.13 7.20
N THR A 210 -21.31 14.93 7.41
CA THR A 210 -21.64 13.77 6.56
C THR A 210 -23.14 13.49 6.56
N SER A 211 -23.80 13.64 7.71
CA SER A 211 -25.25 13.45 7.86
C SER A 211 -26.14 14.38 7.03
N ASP A 212 -25.60 15.50 6.53
CA ASP A 212 -26.33 16.38 5.63
C ASP A 212 -26.45 15.84 4.21
N ARG A 213 -25.62 14.84 3.88
CA ARG A 213 -25.50 14.27 2.53
C ARG A 213 -25.76 12.77 2.47
N VAL A 214 -25.58 12.07 3.58
CA VAL A 214 -25.62 10.60 3.63
C VAL A 214 -26.59 10.16 4.71
N SER A 215 -27.47 9.23 4.36
CA SER A 215 -28.32 8.50 5.29
C SER A 215 -28.05 7.00 5.19
N VAL A 216 -28.24 6.29 6.28
CA VAL A 216 -27.99 4.85 6.37
C VAL A 216 -29.21 4.17 7.00
N ASP A 217 -29.82 3.24 6.26
CA ASP A 217 -30.93 2.41 6.72
C ASP A 217 -30.44 0.97 6.90
N ILE A 218 -30.40 0.49 8.14
CA ILE A 218 -30.06 -0.90 8.44
C ILE A 218 -31.35 -1.69 8.62
N ILE A 219 -31.71 -2.47 7.60
CA ILE A 219 -32.96 -3.28 7.59
C ILE A 219 -32.79 -4.56 8.39
N VAL A 220 -31.56 -5.08 8.49
CA VAL A 220 -31.21 -6.35 9.15
C VAL A 220 -30.14 -6.12 10.23
N PRO A 221 -30.48 -5.50 11.37
CA PRO A 221 -29.50 -5.13 12.39
C PRO A 221 -28.81 -6.33 13.03
N GLU A 222 -29.38 -7.51 12.98
CA GLU A 222 -28.77 -8.77 13.42
C GLU A 222 -27.57 -9.17 12.55
N CYS A 223 -27.58 -8.79 11.26
CA CYS A 223 -26.48 -9.07 10.34
C CYS A 223 -25.47 -7.91 10.23
N CYS A 224 -25.93 -6.69 10.53
CA CYS A 224 -25.09 -5.49 10.56
C CYS A 224 -25.44 -4.64 11.79
N PRO A 225 -24.87 -4.90 12.97
CA PRO A 225 -25.19 -4.18 14.19
C PRO A 225 -24.67 -2.73 14.19
N ARG A 226 -23.71 -2.41 13.33
CA ARG A 226 -23.18 -1.05 13.21
C ARG A 226 -22.70 -0.77 11.79
N TYR A 227 -23.07 0.39 11.28
CA TYR A 227 -22.57 0.96 10.03
C TYR A 227 -22.14 2.41 10.28
N SER A 228 -20.91 2.74 9.95
CA SER A 228 -20.38 4.11 10.02
C SER A 228 -19.94 4.54 8.63
N ALA A 229 -20.23 5.78 8.29
CA ALA A 229 -19.82 6.37 7.03
C ALA A 229 -19.20 7.75 7.23
N ARG A 230 -18.21 8.10 6.43
CA ARG A 230 -17.56 9.42 6.43
C ARG A 230 -17.36 9.90 5.00
N MET A 231 -17.72 11.17 4.75
CA MET A 231 -17.44 11.82 3.47
C MET A 231 -16.03 12.41 3.45
N ILE A 232 -15.32 12.18 2.35
CA ILE A 232 -14.03 12.83 2.04
C ILE A 232 -14.23 13.52 0.68
N THR A 233 -14.15 14.84 0.65
CA THR A 233 -14.45 15.65 -0.54
C THR A 233 -13.20 16.23 -1.17
N GLY A 234 -13.22 16.45 -2.48
CA GLY A 234 -12.12 17.06 -3.22
C GLY A 234 -10.91 16.13 -3.33
N VAL A 235 -11.13 14.83 -3.37
CA VAL A 235 -10.08 13.83 -3.55
C VAL A 235 -9.55 13.89 -4.98
N ASN A 236 -8.24 13.79 -5.13
CA ASN A 236 -7.60 13.55 -6.42
C ASN A 236 -7.05 12.13 -6.45
N ILE A 237 -7.61 11.27 -7.30
CA ILE A 237 -7.17 9.89 -7.43
C ILE A 237 -5.81 9.86 -8.13
N ALA A 238 -4.83 9.28 -7.47
CA ALA A 238 -3.44 9.20 -7.93
C ALA A 238 -2.77 7.93 -7.38
N PRO A 239 -1.61 7.55 -7.89
CA PRO A 239 -0.78 6.55 -7.22
C PRO A 239 -0.45 6.97 -5.79
N SER A 240 -0.42 6.02 -4.88
CA SER A 240 -0.04 6.26 -3.48
C SER A 240 1.39 6.77 -3.35
N PRO A 241 1.74 7.47 -2.26
CA PRO A 241 3.14 7.74 -1.93
C PRO A 241 3.95 6.44 -1.87
N TYR A 242 5.22 6.51 -2.25
CA TYR A 242 6.06 5.31 -2.38
C TYR A 242 6.11 4.47 -1.09
N TRP A 243 6.25 5.11 0.07
CA TRP A 243 6.30 4.41 1.37
C TRP A 243 5.07 3.52 1.62
N LEU A 244 3.87 3.99 1.19
CA LEU A 244 2.64 3.23 1.32
C LEU A 244 2.60 2.06 0.33
N GLN A 245 3.00 2.31 -0.93
CA GLN A 245 3.11 1.26 -1.93
C GLN A 245 4.12 0.18 -1.51
N GLU A 246 5.26 0.58 -0.96
CA GLU A 246 6.31 -0.33 -0.48
C GLU A 246 5.79 -1.21 0.66
N ARG A 247 5.12 -0.64 1.67
CA ARG A 247 4.51 -1.43 2.75
C ARG A 247 3.53 -2.46 2.23
N LEU A 248 2.63 -2.06 1.33
CA LEU A 248 1.65 -2.98 0.76
C LEU A 248 2.32 -4.10 -0.05
N ARG A 249 3.29 -3.77 -0.92
CA ARG A 249 4.03 -4.77 -1.72
C ARG A 249 4.77 -5.78 -0.85
N ASN A 250 5.45 -5.30 0.19
CA ASN A 250 6.20 -6.15 1.12
C ASN A 250 5.28 -7.16 1.83
N LEU A 251 4.03 -6.78 2.07
CA LEU A 251 3.02 -7.64 2.67
C LEU A 251 2.21 -8.45 1.65
N GLY A 252 2.54 -8.33 0.36
CA GLY A 252 1.94 -9.12 -0.72
C GLY A 252 0.69 -8.50 -1.34
N LEU A 253 0.36 -7.25 -1.02
CA LEU A 253 -0.73 -6.52 -1.65
C LEU A 253 -0.23 -5.67 -2.82
N ARG A 254 -0.99 -5.66 -3.91
CA ARG A 254 -0.72 -4.81 -5.07
C ARG A 254 -1.28 -3.42 -4.83
N PRO A 255 -0.47 -2.34 -4.88
CA PRO A 255 -0.97 -0.97 -4.87
C PRO A 255 -1.87 -0.68 -6.08
N ILE A 256 -2.95 0.04 -5.87
CA ILE A 256 -3.96 0.36 -6.89
C ILE A 256 -4.09 1.89 -7.05
N SER A 257 -4.53 2.56 -6.00
CA SER A 257 -4.70 4.01 -5.94
C SER A 257 -4.61 4.50 -4.49
N ASN A 258 -4.34 5.77 -4.29
CA ASN A 258 -4.21 6.36 -2.96
C ASN A 258 -5.40 6.06 -2.03
N VAL A 259 -6.63 6.05 -2.54
CA VAL A 259 -7.82 5.74 -1.72
C VAL A 259 -7.88 4.27 -1.34
N VAL A 260 -7.75 3.36 -2.31
CA VAL A 260 -7.80 1.91 -2.08
C VAL A 260 -6.63 1.45 -1.22
N ASP A 261 -5.45 2.00 -1.46
CA ASP A 261 -4.24 1.64 -0.72
C ASP A 261 -4.32 2.09 0.75
N VAL A 262 -4.94 3.25 1.03
CA VAL A 262 -5.18 3.70 2.41
C VAL A 262 -6.17 2.76 3.11
N THR A 263 -7.23 2.29 2.47
CA THR A 263 -8.15 1.32 3.10
C THR A 263 -7.45 0.00 3.41
N ASN A 264 -6.60 -0.48 2.51
CA ASN A 264 -5.77 -1.66 2.73
C ASN A 264 -4.73 -1.45 3.85
N TYR A 265 -4.10 -0.27 3.90
CA TYR A 265 -3.15 0.06 4.96
C TYR A 265 -3.82 0.02 6.33
N VAL A 266 -4.96 0.69 6.49
CA VAL A 266 -5.70 0.71 7.77
C VAL A 266 -6.14 -0.69 8.17
N MET A 267 -6.59 -1.52 7.23
CA MET A 267 -6.93 -2.91 7.49
C MET A 267 -5.73 -3.72 7.99
N LEU A 268 -4.54 -3.53 7.41
CA LEU A 268 -3.32 -4.22 7.86
C LEU A 268 -2.80 -3.68 9.20
N GLU A 269 -3.00 -2.39 9.46
CA GLU A 269 -2.57 -1.73 10.68
C GLU A 269 -3.45 -2.08 11.87
N LEU A 270 -4.78 -1.92 11.72
CA LEU A 270 -5.76 -1.98 12.81
C LEU A 270 -6.62 -3.26 12.80
N GLY A 271 -6.64 -4.00 11.70
CA GLY A 271 -7.39 -5.25 11.57
C GLY A 271 -8.84 -5.09 11.13
N HIS A 272 -9.33 -3.88 10.92
CA HIS A 272 -10.70 -3.63 10.51
C HIS A 272 -10.78 -3.20 9.05
N PRO A 273 -11.45 -3.97 8.16
CA PRO A 273 -11.60 -3.60 6.77
C PRO A 273 -12.44 -2.35 6.60
N LEU A 274 -12.03 -1.50 5.66
CA LEU A 274 -12.76 -0.33 5.19
C LEU A 274 -13.15 -0.54 3.73
N HIS A 275 -14.24 0.09 3.30
CA HIS A 275 -14.58 0.20 1.89
C HIS A 275 -14.79 1.66 1.47
N ALA A 276 -14.45 1.96 0.22
CA ALA A 276 -14.57 3.30 -0.34
C ALA A 276 -15.48 3.24 -1.58
N PHE A 277 -16.55 4.04 -1.55
CA PHE A 277 -17.48 4.21 -2.67
C PHE A 277 -17.26 5.55 -3.34
N ASP A 278 -17.43 5.63 -4.65
CA ASP A 278 -17.65 6.90 -5.33
C ASP A 278 -19.03 7.45 -4.91
N TYR A 279 -19.03 8.55 -4.16
CA TYR A 279 -20.26 9.14 -3.63
C TYR A 279 -21.26 9.52 -4.73
N HIS A 280 -20.78 9.98 -5.89
CA HIS A 280 -21.64 10.40 -6.98
C HIS A 280 -22.36 9.24 -7.69
N LEU A 281 -21.90 8.02 -7.42
CA LEU A 281 -22.58 6.80 -7.89
C LEU A 281 -23.66 6.30 -6.91
N ILE A 282 -23.85 6.96 -5.75
CA ILE A 282 -24.87 6.61 -4.75
C ILE A 282 -26.04 7.60 -4.83
N PRO A 283 -27.21 7.23 -5.39
CA PRO A 283 -28.36 8.12 -5.52
C PRO A 283 -28.84 8.62 -4.15
N ASP A 284 -29.04 9.93 -4.07
CA ASP A 284 -29.51 10.66 -2.87
C ASP A 284 -28.65 10.40 -1.61
N GLY A 285 -27.44 9.85 -1.76
CA GLY A 285 -26.57 9.50 -0.64
C GLY A 285 -27.17 8.46 0.31
N LEU A 286 -28.12 7.63 -0.15
CA LEU A 286 -28.76 6.63 0.69
C LEU A 286 -28.05 5.28 0.60
N ILE A 287 -27.60 4.80 1.74
CA ILE A 287 -27.10 3.43 1.94
C ILE A 287 -28.17 2.59 2.62
N ILE A 288 -28.42 1.40 2.08
CA ILE A 288 -29.37 0.44 2.63
C ILE A 288 -28.62 -0.88 2.90
N VAL A 289 -28.59 -1.31 4.15
CA VAL A 289 -28.04 -2.62 4.50
C VAL A 289 -29.21 -3.60 4.60
N ARG A 290 -29.24 -4.57 3.69
CA ARG A 290 -30.35 -5.53 3.56
C ARG A 290 -29.88 -6.89 3.06
N ASN A 291 -30.70 -7.90 3.24
CA ASN A 291 -30.51 -9.16 2.52
C ASN A 291 -30.82 -9.00 1.03
N ALA A 292 -30.17 -9.79 0.20
CA ALA A 292 -30.45 -9.87 -1.23
C ALA A 292 -31.87 -10.44 -1.47
N THR A 293 -32.49 -10.06 -2.57
CA THR A 293 -33.64 -10.80 -3.10
C THR A 293 -33.15 -12.10 -3.76
N SER A 294 -33.80 -13.20 -3.50
CA SER A 294 -33.42 -14.47 -4.14
C SER A 294 -33.42 -14.34 -5.66
N GLY A 295 -32.30 -14.67 -6.29
CA GLY A 295 -32.09 -14.52 -7.73
C GLY A 295 -31.57 -13.12 -8.14
N GLU A 296 -31.33 -12.20 -7.22
CA GLU A 296 -30.73 -10.89 -7.49
C GLU A 296 -29.35 -11.07 -8.13
N ARG A 297 -29.08 -10.36 -9.23
CA ARG A 297 -27.78 -10.42 -9.92
C ARG A 297 -26.88 -9.32 -9.42
N PHE A 298 -25.63 -9.66 -9.21
CA PHE A 298 -24.62 -8.75 -8.70
C PHE A 298 -23.27 -9.00 -9.35
N ALA A 299 -22.59 -7.94 -9.79
CA ALA A 299 -21.24 -8.01 -10.36
C ALA A 299 -20.22 -7.46 -9.36
N THR A 300 -19.28 -8.30 -8.95
CA THR A 300 -18.17 -7.95 -8.05
C THR A 300 -17.05 -7.21 -8.76
N LEU A 301 -16.17 -6.51 -8.00
CA LEU A 301 -15.01 -5.76 -8.51
C LEU A 301 -14.04 -6.60 -9.37
N ASP A 302 -14.00 -7.91 -9.18
CA ASP A 302 -13.20 -8.84 -10.01
C ASP A 302 -13.86 -9.18 -11.36
N GLY A 303 -15.01 -8.54 -11.67
CA GLY A 303 -15.75 -8.70 -12.92
C GLY A 303 -16.63 -9.93 -12.99
N LYS A 304 -16.77 -10.71 -11.90
CA LYS A 304 -17.62 -11.89 -11.89
C LYS A 304 -19.07 -11.54 -11.57
N GLU A 305 -19.99 -12.19 -12.27
CA GLU A 305 -21.41 -12.10 -11.99
C GLU A 305 -21.86 -13.22 -11.06
N HIS A 306 -22.63 -12.85 -10.03
CA HIS A 306 -23.20 -13.77 -9.06
C HIS A 306 -24.73 -13.71 -9.08
N THR A 307 -25.38 -14.84 -8.88
CA THR A 307 -26.82 -14.93 -8.56
C THR A 307 -26.95 -15.13 -7.07
N LEU A 308 -27.53 -14.17 -6.39
CA LEU A 308 -27.57 -14.11 -4.95
C LEU A 308 -28.74 -14.92 -4.37
N ALA A 309 -28.56 -15.38 -3.13
CA ALA A 309 -29.61 -15.97 -2.32
C ALA A 309 -30.16 -14.94 -1.31
N GLY A 310 -31.35 -15.17 -0.79
CA GLY A 310 -31.97 -14.30 0.21
C GLY A 310 -31.24 -14.26 1.57
N SER A 311 -30.19 -15.05 1.74
CA SER A 311 -29.30 -15.04 2.91
C SER A 311 -28.05 -14.17 2.71
N ASP A 312 -27.74 -13.74 1.47
CA ASP A 312 -26.57 -12.91 1.21
C ASP A 312 -26.84 -11.48 1.67
N LEU A 313 -25.94 -10.95 2.50
CA LEU A 313 -26.04 -9.57 2.99
C LEU A 313 -25.46 -8.61 1.96
N LEU A 314 -26.22 -7.56 1.64
CA LEU A 314 -25.83 -6.51 0.71
C LEU A 314 -25.75 -5.15 1.41
N ILE A 315 -24.77 -4.38 0.99
CA ILE A 315 -24.85 -2.93 1.00
C ILE A 315 -25.48 -2.53 -0.33
N ALA A 316 -26.55 -1.77 -0.29
CA ALA A 316 -27.36 -1.41 -1.44
C ALA A 316 -27.63 0.10 -1.48
N ASP A 317 -28.03 0.58 -2.63
CA ASP A 317 -28.67 1.87 -2.84
C ASP A 317 -30.13 1.67 -3.32
N LYS A 318 -30.79 2.72 -3.77
CA LYS A 318 -32.16 2.66 -4.31
C LYS A 318 -32.30 1.81 -5.59
N ARG A 319 -31.20 1.54 -6.29
CA ARG A 319 -31.21 0.79 -7.57
C ARG A 319 -30.91 -0.70 -7.36
N GLY A 320 -30.17 -1.05 -6.31
CA GLY A 320 -29.79 -2.44 -6.04
C GLY A 320 -28.52 -2.55 -5.20
N GLY A 321 -27.93 -3.74 -5.18
CA GLY A 321 -26.69 -4.00 -4.45
C GLY A 321 -25.50 -3.20 -4.99
N ILE A 322 -24.69 -2.64 -4.10
CA ILE A 322 -23.42 -1.94 -4.41
C ILE A 322 -22.21 -2.60 -3.78
N ALA A 323 -22.40 -3.49 -2.80
CA ALA A 323 -21.36 -4.37 -2.28
C ALA A 323 -21.96 -5.64 -1.66
N LEU A 324 -21.23 -6.76 -1.74
CA LEU A 324 -21.43 -7.92 -0.86
C LEU A 324 -20.80 -7.56 0.50
N ALA A 325 -21.65 -7.38 1.50
CA ALA A 325 -21.26 -6.86 2.81
C ALA A 325 -20.11 -7.69 3.45
N GLY A 326 -19.01 -7.03 3.77
CA GLY A 326 -17.83 -7.65 4.36
C GLY A 326 -17.03 -8.58 3.42
N VAL A 327 -17.45 -8.77 2.18
CA VAL A 327 -16.81 -9.70 1.22
C VAL A 327 -16.13 -8.94 0.08
N MET A 328 -16.89 -8.25 -0.77
CA MET A 328 -16.34 -7.55 -1.93
C MET A 328 -17.27 -6.46 -2.45
N GLY A 329 -16.69 -5.33 -2.84
CA GLY A 329 -17.42 -4.23 -3.49
C GLY A 329 -17.98 -4.60 -4.86
N GLY A 330 -18.92 -3.79 -5.36
CA GLY A 330 -19.51 -3.90 -6.68
C GLY A 330 -18.86 -2.99 -7.72
N LEU A 331 -18.84 -3.43 -8.98
CA LEU A 331 -18.35 -2.63 -10.12
C LEU A 331 -19.12 -1.30 -10.30
N ASN A 332 -20.38 -1.23 -9.85
CA ASN A 332 -21.27 -0.10 -10.03
C ASN A 332 -21.04 1.06 -9.07
N SER A 333 -20.12 0.91 -8.11
CA SER A 333 -19.79 1.93 -7.11
C SER A 333 -18.28 2.14 -6.91
N GLU A 334 -17.48 1.60 -7.83
CA GLU A 334 -16.02 1.60 -7.79
C GLU A 334 -15.41 3.01 -7.87
N ILE A 335 -14.32 3.22 -7.13
CA ILE A 335 -13.47 4.40 -7.24
C ILE A 335 -12.75 4.40 -8.59
N LYS A 336 -12.91 5.49 -9.35
CA LYS A 336 -12.29 5.69 -10.67
C LYS A 336 -11.40 6.92 -10.68
N ALA A 337 -10.67 7.11 -11.78
CA ALA A 337 -9.73 8.23 -11.93
C ALA A 337 -10.40 9.63 -11.83
N ASP A 338 -11.69 9.72 -12.14
CA ASP A 338 -12.52 10.92 -12.08
C ASP A 338 -13.33 11.04 -10.79
N THR A 339 -13.17 10.15 -9.83
CA THR A 339 -13.80 10.24 -8.51
C THR A 339 -13.22 11.42 -7.72
N HIS A 340 -14.08 12.30 -7.23
CA HIS A 340 -13.70 13.47 -6.42
C HIS A 340 -14.23 13.46 -4.99
N ASP A 341 -15.37 12.82 -4.76
CA ASP A 341 -15.97 12.69 -3.44
C ASP A 341 -16.10 11.19 -3.10
N VAL A 342 -15.55 10.80 -1.98
CA VAL A 342 -15.50 9.41 -1.51
C VAL A 342 -16.37 9.26 -0.27
N LEU A 343 -17.25 8.26 -0.28
CA LEU A 343 -17.91 7.77 0.92
C LEU A 343 -17.13 6.61 1.48
N LEU A 344 -16.48 6.83 2.62
CA LEU A 344 -15.72 5.81 3.34
C LEU A 344 -16.66 5.07 4.30
N GLU A 345 -16.71 3.74 4.16
CA GLU A 345 -17.46 2.82 5.03
C GLU A 345 -16.55 2.22 6.09
N CYS A 346 -17.11 2.08 7.29
CA CYS A 346 -16.55 1.25 8.36
C CYS A 346 -17.72 0.59 9.11
N ALA A 347 -17.95 -0.69 8.86
CA ALA A 347 -19.11 -1.41 9.37
C ALA A 347 -18.72 -2.66 10.15
N VAL A 348 -19.63 -3.14 10.99
CA VAL A 348 -19.51 -4.42 11.68
C VAL A 348 -20.58 -5.36 11.09
N PHE A 349 -20.13 -6.52 10.60
CA PHE A 349 -21.00 -7.55 10.04
C PHE A 349 -20.98 -8.81 10.89
N GLU A 350 -22.09 -9.53 10.90
CA GLU A 350 -22.19 -10.83 11.57
C GLU A 350 -21.30 -11.84 10.83
N ARG A 351 -20.35 -12.43 11.55
CA ARG A 351 -19.28 -13.28 11.01
C ARG A 351 -19.80 -14.51 10.24
N THR A 352 -20.90 -15.11 10.70
CA THR A 352 -21.46 -16.31 10.07
C THR A 352 -22.10 -15.96 8.73
N SER A 353 -22.78 -14.81 8.63
CA SER A 353 -23.32 -14.28 7.39
C SER A 353 -22.22 -14.04 6.36
N VAL A 354 -21.14 -13.34 6.74
CA VAL A 354 -20.00 -13.09 5.84
C VAL A 354 -19.37 -14.41 5.38
N ARG A 355 -19.16 -15.35 6.30
CA ARG A 355 -18.57 -16.66 6.00
C ARG A 355 -19.41 -17.46 5.00
N PHE A 356 -20.73 -17.50 5.18
CA PHE A 356 -21.59 -18.23 4.25
C PHE A 356 -21.62 -17.56 2.87
N THR A 357 -21.76 -16.25 2.80
CA THR A 357 -21.71 -15.53 1.52
C THR A 357 -20.39 -15.77 0.81
N SER A 358 -19.25 -15.61 1.50
CA SER A 358 -17.90 -15.84 0.96
C SER A 358 -17.78 -17.25 0.37
N ARG A 359 -18.13 -18.27 1.16
CA ARG A 359 -18.08 -19.69 0.74
C ARG A 359 -19.04 -20.00 -0.42
N ASP A 360 -20.31 -19.61 -0.28
CA ASP A 360 -21.37 -20.03 -1.21
C ASP A 360 -21.27 -19.28 -2.56
N ARG A 361 -20.69 -18.10 -2.57
CA ARG A 361 -20.35 -17.33 -3.81
C ARG A 361 -18.96 -17.64 -4.34
N GLY A 362 -18.12 -18.37 -3.59
CA GLY A 362 -16.74 -18.66 -3.97
C GLY A 362 -15.86 -17.40 -4.07
N VAL A 363 -16.14 -16.39 -3.23
CA VAL A 363 -15.43 -15.11 -3.18
C VAL A 363 -14.70 -14.99 -1.85
N SER A 364 -13.37 -15.01 -1.87
CA SER A 364 -12.53 -14.82 -0.69
C SER A 364 -11.69 -13.56 -0.85
N SER A 365 -11.60 -12.76 0.20
CA SER A 365 -10.82 -11.53 0.24
C SER A 365 -10.15 -11.35 1.60
N GLU A 366 -9.19 -10.42 1.70
CA GLU A 366 -8.59 -10.00 2.98
C GLU A 366 -9.65 -9.44 3.95
N SER A 367 -10.72 -8.85 3.41
CA SER A 367 -11.85 -8.35 4.18
C SER A 367 -12.67 -9.52 4.76
N SER A 368 -13.14 -10.45 3.92
CA SER A 368 -13.94 -11.59 4.39
C SER A 368 -13.17 -12.44 5.41
N HIS A 369 -11.86 -12.62 5.20
CA HIS A 369 -10.99 -13.34 6.13
C HIS A 369 -10.99 -12.75 7.55
N ARG A 370 -11.09 -11.40 7.66
CA ARG A 370 -11.16 -10.70 8.97
C ARG A 370 -12.55 -10.72 9.57
N PHE A 371 -13.58 -10.46 8.77
CA PHE A 371 -14.95 -10.44 9.26
C PHE A 371 -15.48 -11.83 9.68
N GLU A 372 -14.92 -12.91 9.14
CA GLU A 372 -15.27 -14.28 9.51
C GLU A 372 -14.73 -14.71 10.89
N ARG A 373 -13.82 -13.94 11.48
CA ARG A 373 -13.08 -14.29 12.73
C ARG A 373 -13.31 -13.26 13.80
#